data_346c11fe42e3911cddb72c63976d5b5e
#
_entry.id   346c11fe42e3911cddb72c63976d5b5e
#
_cell.length_a   1.000
_cell.length_b   1.000
_cell.length_c   1.000
_cell.angle_alpha   90.00
_cell.angle_beta   90.00
_cell.angle_gamma   90.00
#
_symmetry.space_group_name_H-M   'P 1'
#
loop_
_entity.id
_entity.type
_entity.pdbx_description
1 polymer ?
#
loop_
_entity_poly.entity_id
_entity_poly.type
_entity_poly.pdbx_seq_one_letter_code
_entity_poly.pdbx_strand_id
1 'polypeptide(L)'
;TTTGVYFFDEFDAIGADRSLDNEVGEARRILNSFLQFIEQDTSDSIIIAATNNQKLLDQALFRRFDDVLHYAMPTSDEVKRLFETRLSAFDDFFTVSDDVIDMAAKLSHAEIIRVCDDAIKNSILTNAPIDNDYLLKLLKDRISAYVAKEA
;
A
#
# COMPACT_ATOMS: atom_id res chain seq x y z
N THR A 1 -15.13 -2.52 -28.51
CA THR A 1 -14.39 -2.33 -27.23
C THR A 1 -12.91 -2.48 -27.50
N THR A 2 -12.12 -1.54 -27.02
CA THR A 2 -10.66 -1.59 -27.20
C THR A 2 -10.10 -2.47 -26.10
N THR A 3 -9.33 -3.51 -26.46
CA THR A 3 -8.59 -4.33 -25.48
C THR A 3 -7.59 -3.47 -24.73
N GLY A 4 -7.53 -3.60 -23.40
CA GLY A 4 -6.67 -2.78 -22.54
C GLY A 4 -6.55 -3.31 -21.13
N VAL A 5 -5.79 -2.58 -20.31
CA VAL A 5 -5.71 -2.78 -18.87
C VAL A 5 -6.45 -1.62 -18.20
N TYR A 6 -7.47 -1.96 -17.43
CA TYR A 6 -8.29 -0.99 -16.70
C TYR A 6 -8.02 -1.13 -15.21
N PHE A 7 -7.59 -0.04 -14.58
CA PHE A 7 -7.27 -0.02 -13.16
C PHE A 7 -8.26 0.87 -12.41
N PHE A 8 -8.91 0.30 -11.41
CA PHE A 8 -9.84 0.99 -10.50
C PHE A 8 -9.21 1.03 -9.11
N ASP A 9 -8.70 2.19 -8.73
CA ASP A 9 -8.16 2.43 -7.39
C ASP A 9 -9.26 2.86 -6.42
N GLU A 10 -9.03 2.64 -5.12
CA GLU A 10 -9.99 2.97 -4.05
C GLU A 10 -11.41 2.40 -4.34
N PHE A 11 -11.46 1.16 -4.76
CA PHE A 11 -12.71 0.52 -5.19
C PHE A 11 -13.78 0.47 -4.09
N ASP A 12 -13.39 0.53 -2.83
CA ASP A 12 -14.25 0.66 -1.65
C ASP A 12 -14.98 2.02 -1.60
N ALA A 13 -14.48 3.07 -2.25
CA ALA A 13 -15.15 4.36 -2.34
C ALA A 13 -16.51 4.24 -3.04
N ILE A 14 -16.65 3.29 -3.95
CA ILE A 14 -17.94 3.00 -4.64
C ILE A 14 -18.99 2.47 -3.65
N GLY A 15 -18.56 1.90 -2.51
CA GLY A 15 -19.44 1.35 -1.48
C GLY A 15 -19.49 2.12 -0.16
N ALA A 16 -18.67 3.18 0.00
CA ALA A 16 -18.32 3.72 1.31
C ALA A 16 -19.16 4.92 1.79
N ASP A 17 -19.99 5.53 0.97
CA ASP A 17 -20.78 6.68 1.41
C ASP A 17 -22.00 6.24 2.23
N ARG A 18 -21.77 6.14 3.57
CA ARG A 18 -22.73 5.60 4.55
C ARG A 18 -23.46 6.69 5.38
N SER A 19 -23.27 7.96 5.04
CA SER A 19 -23.73 9.05 5.92
C SER A 19 -25.22 9.39 5.83
N LEU A 20 -25.93 8.92 4.79
CA LEU A 20 -27.35 9.17 4.61
C LEU A 20 -28.06 7.89 4.13
N ASP A 21 -29.18 7.52 4.76
CA ASP A 21 -29.96 6.29 4.50
C ASP A 21 -30.40 6.09 3.03
N ASN A 22 -30.43 7.15 2.23
CA ASN A 22 -30.77 7.10 0.80
C ASN A 22 -29.57 6.74 -0.11
N GLU A 23 -28.34 7.01 0.30
CA GLU A 23 -27.11 6.84 -0.52
C GLU A 23 -26.60 5.39 -0.50
N VAL A 24 -26.90 4.63 0.54
CA VAL A 24 -26.56 3.18 0.62
C VAL A 24 -27.17 2.40 -0.55
N GLY A 25 -28.36 2.78 -0.98
CA GLY A 25 -29.05 2.18 -2.12
C GLY A 25 -28.37 2.49 -3.46
N GLU A 26 -27.84 3.69 -3.60
CA GLU A 26 -27.21 4.16 -4.84
C GLU A 26 -25.80 3.56 -5.01
N ALA A 27 -24.98 3.57 -3.97
CA ALA A 27 -23.68 2.91 -3.96
C ALA A 27 -23.78 1.41 -4.28
N ARG A 28 -24.77 0.72 -3.72
CA ARG A 28 -25.06 -0.68 -4.05
C ARG A 28 -25.49 -0.87 -5.52
N ARG A 29 -26.24 0.05 -6.07
CA ARG A 29 -26.66 0.01 -7.49
C ARG A 29 -25.46 0.19 -8.42
N ILE A 30 -24.59 1.14 -8.12
CA ILE A 30 -23.35 1.39 -8.88
C ILE A 30 -22.47 0.14 -8.84
N LEU A 31 -22.25 -0.41 -7.65
CA LEU A 31 -21.46 -1.63 -7.48
C LEU A 31 -22.07 -2.80 -8.28
N ASN A 32 -23.37 -3.03 -8.17
CA ASN A 32 -24.04 -4.10 -8.91
C ASN A 32 -23.98 -3.89 -10.43
N SER A 33 -24.08 -2.64 -10.90
CA SER A 33 -23.94 -2.32 -12.32
C SER A 33 -22.52 -2.58 -12.82
N PHE A 34 -21.52 -2.26 -12.00
CA PHE A 34 -20.12 -2.55 -12.29
C PHE A 34 -19.86 -4.07 -12.36
N LEU A 35 -20.40 -4.83 -11.39
CA LEU A 35 -20.29 -6.28 -11.38
C LEU A 35 -20.95 -6.92 -12.61
N GLN A 36 -22.12 -6.42 -12.99
CA GLN A 36 -22.80 -6.88 -14.19
C GLN A 36 -21.99 -6.55 -15.46
N PHE A 37 -21.31 -5.39 -15.47
CA PHE A 37 -20.41 -5.03 -16.56
C PHE A 37 -19.23 -6.01 -16.69
N ILE A 38 -18.56 -6.35 -15.55
CA ILE A 38 -17.47 -7.34 -15.56
C ILE A 38 -17.98 -8.70 -16.05
N GLU A 39 -19.12 -9.18 -15.55
CA GLU A 39 -19.70 -10.47 -15.95
C GLU A 39 -20.08 -10.55 -17.44
N GLN A 40 -20.42 -9.43 -18.05
CA GLN A 40 -20.81 -9.35 -19.46
C GLN A 40 -19.65 -9.01 -20.39
N ASP A 41 -18.49 -8.64 -19.83
CA ASP A 41 -17.33 -8.35 -20.65
C ASP A 41 -16.77 -9.65 -21.26
N THR A 42 -16.71 -9.68 -22.56
CA THR A 42 -16.14 -10.78 -23.36
C THR A 42 -14.86 -10.36 -24.08
N SER A 43 -14.31 -9.21 -23.71
CA SER A 43 -13.05 -8.72 -24.30
C SER A 43 -11.84 -9.43 -23.67
N ASP A 44 -10.70 -9.38 -24.37
CA ASP A 44 -9.40 -9.83 -23.81
C ASP A 44 -8.75 -8.74 -22.91
N SER A 45 -9.57 -7.93 -22.24
CA SER A 45 -9.09 -6.86 -21.36
C SER A 45 -8.80 -7.39 -19.97
N ILE A 46 -7.84 -6.75 -19.29
CA ILE A 46 -7.53 -7.03 -17.89
C ILE A 46 -8.17 -5.94 -17.03
N ILE A 47 -8.95 -6.35 -16.04
CA ILE A 47 -9.58 -5.45 -15.07
C ILE A 47 -8.92 -5.66 -13.73
N ILE A 48 -8.36 -4.59 -13.16
CA ILE A 48 -7.70 -4.60 -11.85
C ILE A 48 -8.45 -3.64 -10.94
N ALA A 49 -8.91 -4.11 -9.78
CA ALA A 49 -9.49 -3.28 -8.75
C ALA A 49 -8.63 -3.34 -7.49
N ALA A 50 -8.34 -2.19 -6.89
CA ALA A 50 -7.59 -2.10 -5.64
C ALA A 50 -8.44 -1.49 -4.54
N THR A 51 -8.32 -2.00 -3.31
CA THR A 51 -9.04 -1.51 -2.14
C THR A 51 -8.17 -1.59 -0.89
N ASN A 52 -8.32 -0.60 -0.02
CA ASN A 52 -7.73 -0.59 1.32
C ASN A 52 -8.69 -1.18 2.37
N ASN A 53 -9.95 -1.41 2.03
CA ASN A 53 -10.98 -1.82 2.99
C ASN A 53 -11.78 -3.03 2.51
N GLN A 54 -11.20 -4.21 2.63
CA GLN A 54 -11.86 -5.47 2.27
C GLN A 54 -13.19 -5.70 2.99
N LYS A 55 -13.33 -5.19 4.22
CA LYS A 55 -14.54 -5.39 5.04
C LYS A 55 -15.78 -4.68 4.48
N LEU A 56 -15.57 -3.67 3.64
CA LEU A 56 -16.67 -2.94 2.99
C LEU A 56 -17.17 -3.65 1.73
N LEU A 57 -16.38 -4.55 1.19
CA LEU A 57 -16.71 -5.28 -0.02
C LEU A 57 -17.43 -6.59 0.31
N ASP A 58 -18.56 -6.85 -0.34
CA ASP A 58 -19.32 -8.09 -0.21
C ASP A 58 -18.49 -9.28 -0.70
N GLN A 59 -18.59 -10.43 -0.01
CA GLN A 59 -17.95 -11.67 -0.47
C GLN A 59 -18.40 -12.08 -1.89
N ALA A 60 -19.61 -11.69 -2.29
CA ALA A 60 -20.11 -11.93 -3.64
C ALA A 60 -19.28 -11.23 -4.71
N LEU A 61 -18.63 -10.11 -4.36
CA LEU A 61 -17.75 -9.36 -5.26
C LEU A 61 -16.47 -10.14 -5.55
N PHE A 62 -15.83 -10.71 -4.51
CA PHE A 62 -14.58 -11.45 -4.67
C PHE A 62 -14.72 -12.70 -5.56
N ARG A 63 -15.91 -13.29 -5.61
CA ARG A 63 -16.20 -14.47 -6.45
C ARG A 63 -16.28 -14.15 -7.94
N ARG A 64 -16.27 -12.87 -8.32
CA ARG A 64 -16.36 -12.42 -9.72
C ARG A 64 -15.02 -12.04 -10.31
N PHE A 65 -14.00 -11.95 -9.48
CA PHE A 65 -12.62 -11.80 -9.92
C PHE A 65 -11.97 -13.17 -10.04
N ASP A 66 -11.18 -13.36 -11.08
CA ASP A 66 -10.45 -14.60 -11.35
C ASP A 66 -9.38 -14.86 -10.28
N ASP A 67 -8.80 -13.78 -9.74
CA ASP A 67 -7.78 -13.84 -8.70
C ASP A 67 -7.89 -12.69 -7.71
N VAL A 68 -7.44 -12.93 -6.47
CA VAL A 68 -7.42 -11.94 -5.38
C VAL A 68 -6.04 -11.90 -4.75
N LEU A 69 -5.32 -10.80 -4.98
CA LEU A 69 -4.00 -10.55 -4.43
C LEU A 69 -4.10 -9.83 -3.09
N HIS A 70 -3.53 -10.43 -2.05
CA HIS A 70 -3.42 -9.83 -0.74
C HIS A 70 -2.02 -9.27 -0.50
N TYR A 71 -1.92 -7.97 -0.24
CA TYR A 71 -0.68 -7.33 0.16
C TYR A 71 -0.58 -7.36 1.68
N ALA A 72 0.24 -8.27 2.20
CA ALA A 72 0.56 -8.36 3.62
C ALA A 72 1.61 -7.31 4.03
N MET A 73 1.75 -7.11 5.35
CA MET A 73 2.91 -6.38 5.88
C MET A 73 4.20 -7.14 5.56
N PRO A 74 5.32 -6.43 5.36
CA PRO A 74 6.58 -7.07 5.00
C PRO A 74 7.10 -7.98 6.13
N THR A 75 7.68 -9.10 5.74
CA THR A 75 8.49 -9.95 6.61
C THR A 75 9.83 -9.29 6.92
N SER A 76 10.53 -9.74 7.99
CA SER A 76 11.87 -9.21 8.34
C SER A 76 12.87 -9.31 7.19
N ASP A 77 12.82 -10.40 6.42
CA ASP A 77 13.70 -10.59 5.26
C ASP A 77 13.36 -9.59 4.13
N GLU A 78 12.09 -9.29 3.91
CA GLU A 78 11.65 -8.30 2.94
C GLU A 78 12.03 -6.89 3.38
N VAL A 79 11.87 -6.56 4.67
CA VAL A 79 12.33 -5.30 5.26
C VAL A 79 13.82 -5.11 5.03
N LYS A 80 14.63 -6.12 5.39
CA LYS A 80 16.08 -6.11 5.16
C LYS A 80 16.41 -5.84 3.70
N ARG A 81 15.80 -6.60 2.81
CA ARG A 81 16.03 -6.48 1.36
C ARG A 81 15.62 -5.12 0.81
N LEU A 82 14.53 -4.52 1.33
CA LEU A 82 14.10 -3.17 0.94
C LEU A 82 15.16 -2.12 1.31
N PHE A 83 15.66 -2.12 2.55
CA PHE A 83 16.70 -1.19 2.97
C PHE A 83 17.98 -1.37 2.16
N GLU A 84 18.48 -2.60 2.06
CA GLU A 84 19.71 -2.90 1.33
C GLU A 84 19.60 -2.49 -0.14
N THR A 85 18.51 -2.86 -0.82
CA THR A 85 18.31 -2.49 -2.23
C THR A 85 18.19 -0.97 -2.43
N ARG A 86 17.50 -0.28 -1.51
CA ARG A 86 17.24 1.15 -1.68
C ARG A 86 18.44 2.00 -1.30
N LEU A 87 19.21 1.61 -0.31
CA LEU A 87 20.35 2.37 0.21
C LEU A 87 21.67 2.01 -0.48
N SER A 88 21.81 0.83 -1.08
CA SER A 88 23.02 0.42 -1.81
C SER A 88 23.43 1.37 -2.94
N ALA A 89 22.48 2.13 -3.51
CA ALA A 89 22.80 3.16 -4.50
C ALA A 89 23.61 4.34 -3.92
N PHE A 90 23.66 4.48 -2.58
CA PHE A 90 24.37 5.55 -1.86
C PHE A 90 25.56 5.04 -1.07
N ASP A 91 25.48 3.83 -0.56
CA ASP A 91 26.55 3.16 0.16
C ASP A 91 26.49 1.65 -0.14
N ASP A 92 27.40 1.18 -0.98
CA ASP A 92 27.49 -0.22 -1.41
C ASP A 92 27.76 -1.18 -0.23
N PHE A 93 28.24 -0.67 0.90
CA PHE A 93 28.58 -1.45 2.09
C PHE A 93 27.58 -1.27 3.24
N PHE A 94 26.51 -0.51 3.02
CA PHE A 94 25.51 -0.30 4.06
C PHE A 94 24.85 -1.63 4.45
N THR A 95 24.85 -1.91 5.75
CA THR A 95 24.18 -3.08 6.33
C THR A 95 23.14 -2.60 7.36
N VAL A 96 21.90 -3.00 7.17
CA VAL A 96 20.83 -2.67 8.10
C VAL A 96 20.94 -3.53 9.38
N SER A 97 20.79 -2.90 10.55
CA SER A 97 20.79 -3.61 11.83
C SER A 97 19.45 -4.30 12.13
N ASP A 98 19.50 -5.33 12.98
CA ASP A 98 18.30 -6.06 13.40
C ASP A 98 17.29 -5.14 14.12
N ASP A 99 17.75 -4.16 14.91
CA ASP A 99 16.88 -3.18 15.57
C ASP A 99 16.08 -2.32 14.57
N VAL A 100 16.71 -1.95 13.46
CA VAL A 100 16.03 -1.22 12.36
C VAL A 100 14.99 -2.13 11.70
N ILE A 101 15.34 -3.39 11.43
CA ILE A 101 14.45 -4.37 10.82
C ILE A 101 13.22 -4.60 11.71
N ASP A 102 13.41 -4.85 13.00
CA ASP A 102 12.34 -5.11 13.97
C ASP A 102 11.38 -3.92 14.12
N MET A 103 11.96 -2.72 14.13
CA MET A 103 11.14 -1.50 14.19
C MET A 103 10.35 -1.26 12.91
N ALA A 104 10.98 -1.47 11.76
CA ALA A 104 10.39 -1.25 10.45
C ALA A 104 9.33 -2.30 10.07
N ALA A 105 9.35 -3.51 10.67
CA ALA A 105 8.34 -4.55 10.47
C ALA A 105 6.90 -4.11 10.86
N LYS A 106 6.75 -2.99 11.56
CA LYS A 106 5.46 -2.36 11.90
C LYS A 106 4.93 -1.43 10.80
N LEU A 107 5.70 -1.21 9.75
CA LEU A 107 5.39 -0.28 8.67
C LEU A 107 5.14 -1.03 7.35
N SER A 108 4.33 -0.44 6.49
CA SER A 108 4.13 -0.95 5.13
C SER A 108 5.39 -0.78 4.27
N HIS A 109 5.48 -1.54 3.17
CA HIS A 109 6.54 -1.39 2.18
C HIS A 109 6.73 0.07 1.73
N ALA A 110 5.61 0.77 1.45
CA ALA A 110 5.63 2.16 1.03
C ALA A 110 6.23 3.09 2.09
N GLU A 111 5.92 2.86 3.37
CA GLU A 111 6.46 3.65 4.46
C GLU A 111 7.95 3.42 4.68
N ILE A 112 8.42 2.18 4.53
CA ILE A 112 9.85 1.85 4.61
C ILE A 112 10.61 2.55 3.48
N ILE A 113 10.07 2.53 2.26
CA ILE A 113 10.67 3.25 1.12
C ILE A 113 10.77 4.74 1.42
N ARG A 114 9.73 5.36 2.00
CA ARG A 114 9.76 6.78 2.39
C ARG A 114 10.83 7.06 3.43
N VAL A 115 11.04 6.17 4.40
CA VAL A 115 12.13 6.31 5.37
C VAL A 115 13.49 6.29 4.67
N CYS A 116 13.69 5.38 3.72
CA CYS A 116 14.92 5.35 2.92
C CYS A 116 15.11 6.64 2.12
N ASP A 117 14.05 7.14 1.46
CA ASP A 117 14.10 8.37 0.67
C ASP A 117 14.41 9.60 1.54
N ASP A 118 13.86 9.67 2.74
CA ASP A 118 14.14 10.73 3.71
C ASP A 118 15.58 10.65 4.23
N ALA A 119 16.11 9.44 4.47
CA ALA A 119 17.51 9.23 4.85
C ALA A 119 18.45 9.67 3.73
N ILE A 120 18.16 9.29 2.48
CA ILE A 120 18.91 9.69 1.30
C ILE A 120 18.93 11.22 1.13
N LYS A 121 17.76 11.86 1.21
CA LYS A 121 17.66 13.32 1.11
C LYS A 121 18.50 14.03 2.17
N ASN A 122 18.42 13.55 3.41
CA ASN A 122 19.22 14.13 4.49
C ASN A 122 20.71 13.96 4.24
N SER A 123 21.15 12.78 3.82
CA SER A 123 22.55 12.51 3.49
C SER A 123 23.08 13.47 2.40
N ILE A 124 22.28 13.70 1.36
CA ILE A 124 22.63 14.64 0.28
C ILE A 124 22.72 16.09 0.80
N LEU A 125 21.75 16.51 1.62
CA LEU A 125 21.66 17.89 2.10
C LEU A 125 22.73 18.23 3.15
N THR A 126 23.10 17.27 3.98
CA THR A 126 24.03 17.49 5.11
C THR A 126 25.44 16.96 4.83
N ASN A 127 25.62 16.22 3.74
CA ASN A 127 26.85 15.48 3.43
C ASN A 127 27.26 14.52 4.56
N ALA A 128 26.27 13.99 5.31
CA ALA A 128 26.46 13.04 6.36
C ALA A 128 26.15 11.61 5.85
N PRO A 129 26.90 10.58 6.31
CA PRO A 129 26.60 9.20 5.93
C PRO A 129 25.22 8.77 6.47
N ILE A 130 24.61 7.79 5.81
CA ILE A 130 23.42 7.11 6.33
C ILE A 130 23.90 6.08 7.34
N ASP A 131 23.36 6.14 8.57
CA ASP A 131 23.62 5.17 9.61
C ASP A 131 22.34 4.60 10.22
N ASN A 132 22.47 3.49 10.97
CA ASN A 132 21.35 2.81 11.59
C ASN A 132 20.68 3.67 12.69
N ASP A 133 21.42 4.50 13.40
CA ASP A 133 20.87 5.37 14.45
C ASP A 133 19.93 6.43 13.85
N TYR A 134 20.32 6.98 12.71
CA TYR A 134 19.46 7.93 11.99
C TYR A 134 18.20 7.25 11.43
N LEU A 135 18.33 6.04 10.90
CA LEU A 135 17.17 5.25 10.45
C LEU A 135 16.20 4.95 11.59
N LEU A 136 16.72 4.56 12.76
CA LEU A 136 15.91 4.34 13.96
C LEU A 136 15.14 5.61 14.37
N LYS A 137 15.78 6.78 14.28
CA LYS A 137 15.12 8.06 14.55
C LYS A 137 13.97 8.30 13.57
N LEU A 138 14.24 8.17 12.26
CA LEU A 138 13.20 8.36 11.23
C LEU A 138 12.03 7.39 11.40
N LEU A 139 12.31 6.13 11.73
CA LEU A 139 11.28 5.12 12.00
C LEU A 139 10.42 5.49 13.20
N LYS A 140 11.03 5.94 14.31
CA LYS A 140 10.30 6.39 15.51
C LYS A 140 9.38 7.56 15.19
N ASP A 141 9.90 8.56 14.48
CA ASP A 141 9.12 9.74 14.08
C ASP A 141 7.94 9.33 13.18
N ARG A 142 8.16 8.40 12.27
CA ARG A 142 7.11 7.88 11.36
C ARG A 142 6.04 7.10 12.11
N ILE A 143 6.41 6.18 12.98
CA ILE A 143 5.47 5.38 13.78
C ILE A 143 4.65 6.28 14.70
N SER A 144 5.27 7.25 15.37
CA SER A 144 4.54 8.16 16.27
C SER A 144 3.52 9.03 15.53
N ALA A 145 3.81 9.43 14.28
CA ALA A 145 2.86 10.17 13.44
C ALA A 145 1.61 9.34 13.05
N TYR A 146 1.74 8.01 12.98
CA TYR A 146 0.59 7.13 12.73
C TYR A 146 -0.26 6.93 13.97
N VAL A 147 0.34 6.68 15.11
CA VAL A 147 -0.38 6.52 16.40
C VAL A 147 -1.20 7.77 16.74
N ALA A 148 -0.67 8.95 16.43
CA ALA A 148 -1.39 10.21 16.65
C ALA A 148 -2.59 10.44 15.72
N LYS A 149 -2.71 9.68 14.60
CA LYS A 149 -3.86 9.77 13.67
C LYS A 149 -5.00 8.81 14.02
N GLU A 150 -4.72 7.78 14.81
CA GLU A 150 -5.72 6.78 15.24
C GLU A 150 -6.35 7.11 16.61
N ALA A 151 -5.88 8.14 17.30
CA ALA A 151 -6.40 8.66 18.57
C ALA A 151 -7.31 9.88 18.34
#